data_45abd6cedda45f58e73c1c6ed4f69f4d
#
_entry.id   45abd6cedda45f58e73c1c6ed4f69f4d
#
_cell.length_a   1.000
_cell.length_b   1.000
_cell.length_c   1.000
_cell.angle_alpha   90.00
_cell.angle_beta   90.00
_cell.angle_gamma   90.00
#
_symmetry.space_group_name_H-M   'P 1'
#
loop_
_entity.id
_entity.type
_entity.pdbx_description
1 polymer ?
#
loop_
_entity_poly.entity_id
_entity_poly.type
_entity_poly.pdbx_seq_one_letter_code
_entity_poly.pdbx_strand_id
1 'polypeptide(L)'
;MTGSGGRFDSGGVPGNNATINSVSVTVPAASLGAGTRAMTTDSTVTISPYDSFVFCSVPSQVYVGGFYRTPGAASNATLSVTAPSTLVSGAGNTIAFNTISWISGGNADPTATIPSGTFVGGATQTLLSVARNTWFESCLQFNYANAQLVPAGTFNGRVSYTLTAP
;
A
#
# COMPACT_ATOMS: atom_id res chain seq x y z
N MET A 1 -3.60 -1.60 -4.31
CA MET A 1 -3.45 -3.01 -4.69
C MET A 1 -4.80 -3.47 -5.24
N THR A 2 -4.96 -3.49 -6.53
CA THR A 2 -6.12 -4.11 -7.16
C THR A 2 -5.78 -5.58 -7.36
N GLY A 3 -6.06 -6.41 -6.37
CA GLY A 3 -6.14 -7.83 -6.61
C GLY A 3 -7.26 -8.06 -7.62
N SER A 4 -6.97 -8.65 -8.79
CA SER A 4 -8.02 -9.12 -9.69
C SER A 4 -8.68 -10.32 -9.02
N GLY A 5 -9.67 -10.10 -8.25
CA GLY A 5 -10.25 -11.27 -7.63
C GLY A 5 -11.49 -10.89 -7.00
N GLY A 6 -12.04 -10.58 -6.47
CA GLY A 6 -13.29 -10.58 -5.83
C GLY A 6 -14.13 -9.38 -6.28
N ARG A 7 -15.03 -9.66 -7.10
CA ARG A 7 -16.24 -8.84 -7.17
C ARG A 7 -16.97 -9.03 -5.85
N PHE A 8 -17.71 -8.03 -5.40
CA PHE A 8 -18.56 -8.08 -4.22
C PHE A 8 -19.54 -9.26 -4.19
N ASP A 9 -19.85 -9.83 -5.33
CA ASP A 9 -20.90 -10.80 -5.57
C ASP A 9 -20.40 -12.24 -5.78
N SER A 10 -19.09 -12.46 -5.89
CA SER A 10 -18.61 -13.74 -6.41
C SER A 10 -17.89 -14.63 -5.41
N GLY A 11 -17.78 -14.26 -4.15
CA GLY A 11 -17.04 -15.06 -3.17
C GLY A 11 -15.62 -15.42 -3.61
N GLY A 12 -15.05 -14.58 -4.47
CA GLY A 12 -13.78 -14.86 -5.12
C GLY A 12 -12.66 -14.97 -4.10
N VAL A 13 -11.93 -16.06 -4.21
CA VAL A 13 -10.63 -16.22 -3.55
C VAL A 13 -9.78 -15.03 -3.97
N PRO A 14 -9.06 -14.36 -3.06
CA PRO A 14 -8.10 -13.34 -3.43
C PRO A 14 -7.14 -13.93 -4.45
N GLY A 15 -7.32 -13.55 -5.71
CA GLY A 15 -6.53 -14.10 -6.79
C GLY A 15 -5.08 -13.70 -6.60
N ASN A 16 -4.20 -14.61 -6.96
CA ASN A 16 -2.81 -14.26 -7.13
C ASN A 16 -2.75 -13.28 -8.31
N ASN A 17 -2.74 -11.99 -8.00
CA ASN A 17 -2.77 -10.96 -9.01
C ASN A 17 -1.42 -10.94 -9.75
N ALA A 18 -1.45 -11.25 -11.04
CA ALA A 18 -0.27 -11.12 -11.88
C ALA A 18 0.19 -9.65 -12.02
N THR A 19 -0.69 -8.70 -11.73
CA THR A 19 -0.40 -7.27 -11.82
C THR A 19 -0.17 -6.70 -10.43
N ILE A 20 1.08 -6.45 -10.09
CA ILE A 20 1.49 -5.80 -8.85
C ILE A 20 1.81 -4.35 -9.20
N ASN A 21 1.19 -3.40 -8.52
CA ASN A 21 1.56 -1.99 -8.69
C ASN A 21 2.98 -1.78 -8.18
N SER A 22 3.81 -1.20 -9.02
CA SER A 22 5.15 -0.76 -8.66
C SER A 22 5.08 0.66 -8.09
N VAL A 23 5.87 0.89 -7.06
CA VAL A 23 6.10 2.23 -6.50
C VAL A 23 7.60 2.48 -6.54
N SER A 24 8.02 3.57 -7.14
CA SER A 24 9.43 3.82 -7.40
C SER A 24 9.82 5.29 -7.22
N VAL A 25 11.10 5.51 -6.96
CA VAL A 25 11.73 6.82 -6.98
C VAL A 25 13.16 6.69 -7.49
N THR A 26 13.58 7.63 -8.33
CA THR A 26 14.97 7.76 -8.75
C THR A 26 15.63 8.88 -7.95
N VAL A 27 16.73 8.57 -7.29
CA VAL A 27 17.52 9.54 -6.54
C VAL A 27 18.86 9.76 -7.26
N PRO A 28 19.05 10.91 -7.93
CA PRO A 28 20.34 11.25 -8.53
C PRO A 28 21.44 11.35 -7.47
N ALA A 29 22.68 11.06 -7.84
CA ALA A 29 23.82 11.11 -6.91
C ALA A 29 23.94 12.47 -6.18
N ALA A 30 23.70 13.57 -6.87
CA ALA A 30 23.72 14.92 -6.28
C ALA A 30 22.59 15.17 -5.25
N SER A 31 21.63 14.28 -5.16
CA SER A 31 20.46 14.39 -4.26
C SER A 31 20.46 13.34 -3.15
N LEU A 32 21.50 12.53 -3.06
CA LEU A 32 21.62 11.55 -1.97
C LEU A 32 21.71 12.27 -0.62
N GLY A 33 20.92 11.82 0.35
CA GLY A 33 20.86 12.42 1.69
C GLY A 33 20.13 13.77 1.75
N ALA A 34 19.56 14.27 0.65
CA ALA A 34 18.93 15.59 0.60
C ALA A 34 17.47 15.63 1.11
N GLY A 35 17.06 14.64 1.88
CA GLY A 35 15.73 14.57 2.50
C GLY A 35 14.69 13.82 1.68
N THR A 36 13.49 13.80 2.20
CA THR A 36 12.36 12.98 1.71
C THR A 36 12.03 13.23 0.25
N ARG A 37 11.76 12.14 -0.47
CA ARG A 37 11.37 12.12 -1.88
C ARG A 37 10.02 11.43 -2.05
N ALA A 38 9.10 12.10 -2.72
CA ALA A 38 7.86 11.48 -3.14
C ALA A 38 8.16 10.40 -4.19
N MET A 39 7.44 9.28 -4.08
CA MET A 39 7.53 8.16 -5.02
C MET A 39 6.37 8.24 -6.01
N THR A 40 6.55 7.65 -7.17
CA THR A 40 5.53 7.53 -8.20
C THR A 40 5.13 6.07 -8.39
N THR A 41 3.97 5.83 -8.97
CA THR A 41 3.43 4.49 -9.20
C THR A 41 3.01 4.30 -10.66
N ASP A 42 2.97 3.06 -11.08
CA ASP A 42 2.36 2.61 -12.33
C ASP A 42 0.86 2.27 -12.19
N SER A 43 0.27 2.52 -11.03
CA SER A 43 -1.18 2.35 -10.83
C SER A 43 -1.96 3.22 -11.81
N THR A 44 -3.02 2.63 -12.36
CA THR A 44 -3.98 3.31 -13.25
C THR A 44 -5.35 3.49 -12.60
N VAL A 45 -5.50 3.10 -11.34
CA VAL A 45 -6.78 3.17 -10.64
C VAL A 45 -7.00 4.58 -10.10
N THR A 46 -7.92 5.29 -10.73
CA THR A 46 -8.30 6.67 -10.38
C THR A 46 -9.71 6.77 -9.82
N ILE A 47 -10.51 5.72 -9.98
CA ILE A 47 -11.92 5.69 -9.60
C ILE A 47 -12.15 4.48 -8.69
N SER A 48 -12.92 4.66 -7.63
CA SER A 48 -13.35 3.57 -6.76
C SER A 48 -14.10 2.50 -7.56
N PRO A 49 -13.76 1.21 -7.42
CA PRO A 49 -14.53 0.13 -8.01
C PRO A 49 -15.89 -0.12 -7.32
N TYR A 50 -16.12 0.54 -6.19
CA TYR A 50 -17.32 0.33 -5.37
C TYR A 50 -18.43 1.33 -5.66
N ASP A 51 -18.14 2.60 -5.66
CA ASP A 51 -19.12 3.67 -5.82
C ASP A 51 -18.86 4.59 -7.01
N SER A 52 -17.78 4.32 -7.75
CA SER A 52 -17.34 5.12 -8.91
C SER A 52 -16.93 6.56 -8.56
N PHE A 53 -16.68 6.85 -7.30
CA PHE A 53 -16.17 8.15 -6.89
C PHE A 53 -14.73 8.34 -7.39
N VAL A 54 -14.39 9.56 -7.84
CA VAL A 54 -13.02 9.90 -8.23
C VAL A 54 -12.18 10.01 -6.97
N PHE A 55 -11.15 9.20 -6.85
CA PHE A 55 -10.48 8.97 -5.59
C PHE A 55 -8.98 9.24 -5.65
N CYS A 56 -8.21 8.51 -6.47
CA CYS A 56 -6.75 8.59 -6.47
C CYS A 56 -6.17 9.45 -7.57
N SER A 57 -5.15 10.23 -7.22
CA SER A 57 -4.33 10.97 -8.17
C SER A 57 -3.16 10.11 -8.65
N VAL A 58 -3.19 9.70 -9.91
CA VAL A 58 -2.06 8.99 -10.54
C VAL A 58 -1.16 9.99 -11.27
N PRO A 59 0.15 9.79 -11.32
CA PRO A 59 0.93 8.65 -10.84
C PRO A 59 1.44 8.78 -9.39
N SER A 60 0.85 9.63 -8.57
CA SER A 60 1.36 9.89 -7.21
C SER A 60 0.78 8.96 -6.15
N GLN A 61 -0.34 8.32 -6.40
CA GLN A 61 -1.05 7.54 -5.39
C GLN A 61 -1.39 6.13 -5.88
N VAL A 62 -1.37 5.17 -4.94
CA VAL A 62 -1.85 3.80 -5.12
C VAL A 62 -3.16 3.62 -4.39
N TYR A 63 -4.16 3.10 -5.09
CA TYR A 63 -5.41 2.67 -4.49
C TYR A 63 -5.22 1.39 -3.66
N VAL A 64 -5.69 1.43 -2.41
CA VAL A 64 -5.79 0.26 -1.54
C VAL A 64 -7.19 0.22 -0.95
N GLY A 65 -7.95 -0.80 -1.27
CA GLY A 65 -9.31 -0.95 -0.80
C GLY A 65 -9.71 -2.41 -0.60
N GLY A 66 -10.77 -2.61 0.15
CA GLY A 66 -11.32 -3.92 0.43
C GLY A 66 -12.69 -3.87 1.07
N PHE A 67 -13.34 -5.01 1.13
CA PHE A 67 -14.66 -5.17 1.70
C PHE A 67 -14.71 -6.39 2.62
N TYR A 68 -15.32 -6.23 3.79
CA TYR A 68 -15.58 -7.33 4.70
C TYR A 68 -17.08 -7.54 4.86
N ARG A 69 -17.54 -8.72 4.43
CA ARG A 69 -18.93 -9.13 4.55
C ARG A 69 -19.04 -10.49 5.24
N THR A 70 -19.90 -10.57 6.25
CA THR A 70 -20.24 -11.83 6.91
C THR A 70 -21.68 -11.77 7.42
N PRO A 71 -22.44 -12.88 7.39
CA PRO A 71 -23.74 -12.97 8.05
C PRO A 71 -23.59 -13.03 9.57
N GLY A 72 -24.64 -12.64 10.27
CA GLY A 72 -24.69 -12.75 11.74
C GLY A 72 -23.85 -11.69 12.48
N ALA A 73 -23.69 -11.87 13.78
CA ALA A 73 -22.82 -11.05 14.60
C ALA A 73 -21.40 -11.63 14.54
N ALA A 74 -20.47 -10.89 13.94
CA ALA A 74 -19.08 -11.29 13.85
C ALA A 74 -18.18 -10.16 14.33
N SER A 75 -16.98 -10.51 14.79
CA SER A 75 -15.93 -9.56 15.11
C SER A 75 -15.45 -8.82 13.85
N ASN A 76 -14.76 -7.72 14.04
CA ASN A 76 -14.17 -6.97 12.94
C ASN A 76 -13.07 -7.78 12.23
N ALA A 77 -12.94 -7.58 10.94
CA ALA A 77 -11.77 -8.02 10.20
C ALA A 77 -10.59 -7.08 10.47
N THR A 78 -9.39 -7.55 10.21
CA THR A 78 -8.16 -6.77 10.38
C THR A 78 -7.45 -6.63 9.04
N LEU A 79 -7.21 -5.38 8.61
CA LEU A 79 -6.29 -5.09 7.53
C LEU A 79 -4.89 -4.98 8.11
N SER A 80 -3.97 -5.73 7.56
CA SER A 80 -2.54 -5.68 7.91
C SER A 80 -1.66 -5.50 6.68
N VAL A 81 -0.43 -5.05 6.90
CA VAL A 81 0.62 -5.02 5.89
C VAL A 81 1.86 -5.75 6.41
N THR A 82 2.44 -6.59 5.58
CA THR A 82 3.72 -7.25 5.86
C THR A 82 4.78 -6.69 4.94
N ALA A 83 5.87 -6.22 5.52
CA ALA A 83 7.00 -5.66 4.79
C ALA A 83 8.29 -6.45 5.11
N PRO A 84 9.22 -6.59 4.14
CA PRO A 84 10.53 -7.15 4.42
C PRO A 84 11.34 -6.19 5.31
N SER A 85 12.41 -6.68 5.93
CA SER A 85 13.28 -5.83 6.75
C SER A 85 13.99 -4.75 5.93
N THR A 86 14.32 -5.07 4.68
CA THR A 86 15.10 -4.19 3.80
C THR A 86 14.62 -4.27 2.35
N LEU A 87 14.89 -3.21 1.60
CA LEU A 87 15.04 -3.28 0.15
C LEU A 87 16.44 -3.82 -0.15
N VAL A 88 16.57 -4.60 -1.21
CA VAL A 88 17.83 -5.26 -1.58
C VAL A 88 18.19 -4.94 -3.03
N SER A 89 19.46 -4.61 -3.27
CA SER A 89 19.99 -4.44 -4.63
C SER A 89 20.53 -5.76 -5.19
N GLY A 90 20.73 -5.82 -6.51
CA GLY A 90 21.36 -6.96 -7.16
C GLY A 90 22.79 -7.24 -6.68
N ALA A 91 23.47 -6.25 -6.11
CA ALA A 91 24.81 -6.38 -5.49
C ALA A 91 24.74 -6.73 -3.98
N GLY A 92 23.57 -6.98 -3.41
CA GLY A 92 23.38 -7.33 -2.00
C GLY A 92 23.39 -6.14 -1.04
N ASN A 93 23.51 -4.90 -1.51
CA ASN A 93 23.37 -3.73 -0.66
C ASN A 93 21.91 -3.56 -0.21
N THR A 94 21.70 -2.99 0.97
CA THR A 94 20.39 -2.89 1.59
C THR A 94 20.02 -1.46 1.99
N ILE A 95 18.72 -1.18 1.94
CA ILE A 95 18.10 0.01 2.53
C ILE A 95 17.01 -0.48 3.49
N ALA A 96 17.01 0.00 4.72
CA ALA A 96 15.99 -0.38 5.70
C ALA A 96 14.59 -0.02 5.21
N PHE A 97 13.63 -0.95 5.32
CA PHE A 97 12.29 -0.73 4.76
C PHE A 97 11.50 0.35 5.52
N ASN A 98 11.84 0.62 6.77
CA ASN A 98 11.27 1.70 7.57
C ASN A 98 11.64 3.12 7.08
N THR A 99 12.46 3.24 6.04
CA THR A 99 12.68 4.51 5.33
C THR A 99 11.54 4.89 4.39
N ILE A 100 10.58 3.98 4.20
CA ILE A 100 9.39 4.22 3.37
C ILE A 100 8.19 4.49 4.26
N SER A 101 7.54 5.62 4.03
CA SER A 101 6.30 6.04 4.67
C SER A 101 5.20 6.23 3.64
N TRP A 102 3.97 6.38 4.10
CA TRP A 102 2.85 6.74 3.25
C TRP A 102 1.97 7.80 3.91
N ILE A 103 1.38 8.64 3.06
CA ILE A 103 0.30 9.55 3.41
C ILE A 103 -0.97 8.98 2.81
N SER A 104 -1.99 8.80 3.62
CA SER A 104 -3.29 8.30 3.21
C SER A 104 -4.25 9.46 2.93
N GLY A 105 -4.95 9.39 1.82
CA GLY A 105 -6.02 10.32 1.45
C GLY A 105 -7.28 9.57 1.08
N GLY A 106 -8.42 10.14 1.39
CA GLY A 106 -9.74 9.61 1.08
C GLY A 106 -10.58 10.53 0.18
N ASN A 107 -10.04 11.70 -0.21
CA ASN A 107 -10.75 12.69 -1.04
C ASN A 107 -12.20 12.96 -0.57
N ALA A 108 -12.39 13.05 0.74
CA ALA A 108 -13.69 13.19 1.41
C ALA A 108 -14.63 11.98 1.27
N ASP A 109 -14.13 10.84 0.83
CA ASP A 109 -14.88 9.59 0.86
C ASP A 109 -15.28 9.25 2.32
N PRO A 110 -16.56 8.94 2.60
CA PRO A 110 -17.02 8.62 3.94
C PRO A 110 -16.59 7.24 4.45
N THR A 111 -15.95 6.41 3.61
CA THR A 111 -15.50 5.08 4.00
C THR A 111 -14.31 5.12 4.96
N ALA A 112 -14.08 4.02 5.67
CA ALA A 112 -12.95 3.91 6.58
C ALA A 112 -11.63 4.01 5.81
N THR A 113 -10.76 4.93 6.23
CA THR A 113 -9.47 5.17 5.60
C THR A 113 -8.33 4.48 6.35
N ILE A 114 -7.31 4.05 5.61
CA ILE A 114 -6.07 3.53 6.20
C ILE A 114 -5.33 4.73 6.81
N PRO A 115 -4.89 4.68 8.08
CA PRO A 115 -4.09 5.76 8.66
C PRO A 115 -2.76 5.96 7.90
N SER A 116 -2.28 7.19 7.82
CA SER A 116 -0.91 7.47 7.36
C SER A 116 0.12 6.83 8.29
N GLY A 117 1.27 6.43 7.76
CA GLY A 117 2.26 5.75 8.59
C GLY A 117 3.60 5.51 7.91
N THR A 118 4.43 4.74 8.60
CA THR A 118 5.73 4.27 8.14
C THR A 118 5.78 2.76 8.27
N PHE A 119 6.41 2.07 7.33
CA PHE A 119 6.52 0.63 7.42
C PHE A 119 7.40 0.19 8.59
N VAL A 120 6.96 -0.84 9.29
CA VAL A 120 7.79 -1.58 10.23
C VAL A 120 8.48 -2.70 9.44
N GLY A 121 9.76 -2.54 9.21
CA GLY A 121 10.55 -3.51 8.44
C GLY A 121 10.65 -4.86 9.13
N GLY A 122 10.48 -5.95 8.38
CA GLY A 122 10.58 -7.32 8.88
C GLY A 122 9.38 -7.77 9.72
N ALA A 123 8.26 -7.06 9.69
CA ALA A 123 7.11 -7.35 10.53
C ALA A 123 5.78 -7.23 9.79
N THR A 124 4.74 -7.77 10.41
CA THR A 124 3.35 -7.51 10.04
C THR A 124 2.79 -6.43 10.95
N GLN A 125 2.23 -5.39 10.35
CA GLN A 125 1.70 -4.20 11.00
C GLN A 125 0.20 -4.12 10.76
N THR A 126 -0.60 -4.01 11.82
CA THR A 126 -2.04 -3.74 11.71
C THR A 126 -2.26 -2.31 11.28
N LEU A 127 -3.09 -2.13 10.25
CA LEU A 127 -3.42 -0.82 9.69
C LEU A 127 -4.83 -0.35 10.08
N LEU A 128 -5.81 -1.25 10.03
CA LEU A 128 -7.21 -0.90 10.18
C LEU A 128 -8.01 -2.07 10.74
N SER A 129 -8.96 -1.77 11.62
CA SER A 129 -10.04 -2.66 12.02
C SER A 129 -11.28 -2.35 11.17
N VAL A 130 -11.75 -3.33 10.41
CA VAL A 130 -12.84 -3.19 9.44
C VAL A 130 -14.10 -3.81 10.00
N ALA A 131 -15.12 -3.01 10.21
CA ALA A 131 -16.41 -3.50 10.68
C ALA A 131 -17.09 -4.40 9.63
N ARG A 132 -18.01 -5.24 10.12
CA ARG A 132 -18.82 -6.10 9.27
C ARG A 132 -19.65 -5.26 8.26
N ASN A 133 -19.77 -5.77 7.04
CA ASN A 133 -20.53 -5.15 5.95
C ASN A 133 -20.07 -3.72 5.60
N THR A 134 -18.78 -3.47 5.81
CA THR A 134 -18.15 -2.19 5.53
C THR A 134 -17.04 -2.37 4.50
N TRP A 135 -16.89 -1.44 3.59
CA TRP A 135 -15.71 -1.32 2.75
C TRP A 135 -14.80 -0.20 3.28
N PHE A 136 -13.56 -0.25 2.87
CA PHE A 136 -12.59 0.80 3.12
C PHE A 136 -11.81 1.07 1.84
N GLU A 137 -11.44 2.30 1.65
CA GLU A 137 -10.69 2.75 0.49
C GLU A 137 -9.71 3.84 0.91
N SER A 138 -8.52 3.81 0.36
CA SER A 138 -7.52 4.84 0.58
C SER A 138 -6.61 4.98 -0.62
N CYS A 139 -6.18 6.20 -0.86
CA CYS A 139 -5.12 6.52 -1.81
C CYS A 139 -3.84 6.76 -1.04
N LEU A 140 -2.86 5.92 -1.24
CA LEU A 140 -1.58 5.98 -0.52
C LEU A 140 -0.51 6.62 -1.39
N GLN A 141 0.00 7.76 -0.95
CA GLN A 141 1.20 8.38 -1.52
C GLN A 141 2.41 7.94 -0.72
N PHE A 142 3.33 7.25 -1.37
CA PHE A 142 4.55 6.77 -0.74
C PHE A 142 5.68 7.81 -0.81
N ASN A 143 6.51 7.81 0.22
CA ASN A 143 7.67 8.68 0.35
C ASN A 143 8.88 7.86 0.82
N TYR A 144 10.03 8.15 0.23
CA TYR A 144 11.32 7.62 0.66
C TYR A 144 12.09 8.69 1.45
N ALA A 145 12.56 8.37 2.64
CA ALA A 145 13.22 9.33 3.53
C ALA A 145 14.54 9.88 2.95
N ASN A 146 15.24 9.09 2.11
CA ASN A 146 16.49 9.47 1.46
C ASN A 146 17.52 10.09 2.43
N ALA A 147 17.64 9.51 3.62
CA ALA A 147 18.56 9.98 4.67
C ALA A 147 19.89 9.22 4.69
N GLN A 148 20.02 8.17 3.88
CA GLN A 148 21.20 7.30 3.85
C GLN A 148 22.00 7.50 2.57
N LEU A 149 23.32 7.45 2.72
CA LEU A 149 24.22 7.31 1.58
C LEU A 149 24.37 5.83 1.27
N VAL A 150 23.92 5.42 0.11
CA VAL A 150 23.97 4.04 -0.36
C VAL A 150 24.68 3.96 -1.71
N PRO A 151 25.35 2.84 -2.02
CA PRO A 151 25.91 2.62 -3.34
C PRO A 151 24.86 2.74 -4.45
N ALA A 152 25.29 3.11 -5.65
CA ALA A 152 24.42 3.11 -6.81
C ALA A 152 23.82 1.72 -7.06
N GLY A 153 22.52 1.66 -7.37
CA GLY A 153 21.83 0.41 -7.64
C GLY A 153 20.31 0.57 -7.63
N THR A 154 19.64 -0.48 -8.10
CA THR A 154 18.18 -0.59 -7.98
C THR A 154 17.88 -1.47 -6.76
N PHE A 155 17.18 -0.90 -5.80
CA PHE A 155 16.78 -1.58 -4.56
C PHE A 155 15.33 -1.98 -4.66
N ASN A 156 15.03 -3.26 -4.40
CA ASN A 156 13.71 -3.83 -4.54
C ASN A 156 13.23 -4.44 -3.23
N GLY A 157 11.93 -4.33 -2.99
CA GLY A 157 11.22 -5.00 -1.90
C GLY A 157 9.74 -5.11 -2.22
N ARG A 158 9.06 -6.04 -1.59
CA ARG A 158 7.62 -6.28 -1.81
C ARG A 158 6.87 -6.24 -0.50
N VAL A 159 5.76 -5.52 -0.47
CA VAL A 159 4.80 -5.53 0.64
C VAL A 159 3.56 -6.30 0.26
N SER A 160 2.92 -6.92 1.24
CA SER A 160 1.64 -7.60 1.08
C SER A 160 0.61 -7.02 2.04
N TYR A 161 -0.52 -6.57 1.50
CA TYR A 161 -1.69 -6.18 2.29
C TYR A 161 -2.62 -7.38 2.41
N THR A 162 -3.07 -7.66 3.63
CA THR A 162 -3.93 -8.81 3.92
C THR A 162 -5.13 -8.36 4.75
N LEU A 163 -6.33 -8.67 4.28
CA LEU A 163 -7.55 -8.54 5.05
C LEU A 163 -7.90 -9.91 5.63
N THR A 164 -7.84 -10.03 6.95
CA THR A 164 -8.12 -11.27 7.67
C THR A 164 -9.45 -11.16 8.39
N ALA A 165 -10.39 -12.03 8.06
CA ALA A 165 -11.62 -12.22 8.82
C ALA A 165 -11.35 -13.06 10.09
N PRO A 166 -12.12 -12.86 11.17
CA PRO A 166 -12.04 -13.69 12.39
C PRO A 166 -12.37 -15.15 12.11
#